data_da8aa40f37bbd82b9e1053efb38023df
#
_entry.id   da8aa40f37bbd82b9e1053efb38023df
#
_cell.length_a   1.000
_cell.length_b   1.000
_cell.length_c   1.000
_cell.angle_alpha   90.00
_cell.angle_beta   90.00
_cell.angle_gamma   90.00
#
_symmetry.space_group_name_H-M   'P 1'
#
loop_
_entity.id
_entity.type
_entity.pdbx_description
1 polymer ?
#
loop_
_entity_poly.entity_id
_entity_poly.type
_entity_poly.pdbx_seq_one_letter_code
_entity_poly.pdbx_strand_id
1 'polypeptide(L)'
;ELYRGELEGKKGITPILFTQFPYATVATTFSATNGVTDSAAAGTALATGNKTKNGAIGVLKDLETPVNSIAVWAKNAGYRVGVATSVSVDHATPAAFYAHAGSRSSYYNIGKDLYEAGFDFYAGSDFLDPTDKGKSESLYDMAEKNGYTIARGYKDYMKKCKKAEKMILFQPEAASQIDRSSIPYAIDRKKTDLSLQDITRSAINFLTKDQDKGFFLMVEGGKIDWACHANDAATTFHEVMDMDEAVKVAYEFYSQHPDETLIVI
;
A
#
# COMPACT_ATOMS: atom_id res chain seq x y z
N GLU A 1 -18.58 -3.36 13.33
CA GLU A 1 -19.93 -2.89 12.94
C GLU A 1 -20.71 -2.29 14.11
N LEU A 2 -20.83 -2.95 15.26
CA LEU A 2 -21.46 -2.39 16.46
C LEU A 2 -20.73 -1.13 16.95
N TYR A 3 -19.41 -1.20 17.11
CA TYR A 3 -18.58 -0.08 17.53
C TYR A 3 -18.71 1.13 16.60
N ARG A 4 -18.79 0.91 15.29
CA ARG A 4 -19.05 1.97 14.31
C ARG A 4 -20.41 2.60 14.53
N GLY A 5 -21.44 1.79 14.78
CA GLY A 5 -22.78 2.29 15.10
C GLY A 5 -22.79 3.21 16.32
N GLU A 6 -22.09 2.82 17.39
CA GLU A 6 -21.93 3.63 18.60
C GLU A 6 -21.25 4.97 18.34
N LEU A 7 -20.13 4.98 17.58
CA LEU A 7 -19.42 6.21 17.20
C LEU A 7 -20.27 7.16 16.35
N GLU A 8 -21.14 6.61 15.49
CA GLU A 8 -22.06 7.38 14.66
C GLU A 8 -23.38 7.74 15.38
N GLY A 9 -23.51 7.41 16.66
CA GLY A 9 -24.73 7.66 17.46
C GLY A 9 -25.95 6.85 17.02
N LYS A 10 -25.74 5.75 16.29
CA LYS A 10 -26.78 4.84 15.82
C LYS A 10 -26.96 3.69 16.80
N LYS A 11 -28.21 3.22 16.94
CA LYS A 11 -28.50 2.00 17.69
C LYS A 11 -28.35 0.80 16.76
N GLY A 12 -27.45 -0.14 17.15
CA GLY A 12 -27.26 -1.40 16.45
C GLY A 12 -26.05 -1.40 15.49
N ILE A 13 -26.10 -2.27 14.51
CA ILE A 13 -25.02 -2.52 13.57
C ILE A 13 -25.00 -1.47 12.46
N THR A 14 -23.84 -0.86 12.22
CA THR A 14 -23.57 -0.11 10.99
C THR A 14 -22.66 -0.95 10.11
N PRO A 15 -23.15 -1.45 8.97
CA PRO A 15 -22.39 -2.35 8.12
C PRO A 15 -21.07 -1.75 7.61
N ILE A 16 -20.06 -2.58 7.52
CA ILE A 16 -18.80 -2.31 6.82
C ILE A 16 -18.96 -2.76 5.38
N LEU A 17 -18.59 -1.94 4.41
CA LEU A 17 -18.89 -2.17 3.00
C LEU A 17 -18.30 -3.50 2.50
N PHE A 18 -17.03 -3.78 2.80
CA PHE A 18 -16.39 -4.97 2.28
C PHE A 18 -16.96 -6.28 2.83
N THR A 19 -17.65 -6.27 3.98
CA THR A 19 -18.35 -7.47 4.51
C THR A 19 -19.61 -7.81 3.72
N GLN A 20 -20.05 -6.94 2.82
CA GLN A 20 -21.25 -7.09 2.01
C GLN A 20 -20.95 -7.50 0.55
N PHE A 21 -19.69 -7.77 0.23
CA PHE A 21 -19.32 -8.23 -1.10
C PHE A 21 -19.93 -9.62 -1.37
N PRO A 22 -20.39 -9.88 -2.60
CA PRO A 22 -21.20 -11.06 -2.92
C PRO A 22 -20.43 -12.38 -2.84
N TYR A 23 -19.11 -12.33 -2.91
CA TYR A 23 -18.27 -13.53 -2.90
C TYR A 23 -17.29 -13.48 -1.73
N ALA A 24 -17.17 -14.58 -1.02
CA ALA A 24 -16.21 -14.77 0.07
C ALA A 24 -15.55 -16.15 -0.05
N THR A 25 -14.28 -16.22 0.35
CA THR A 25 -13.54 -17.48 0.38
C THR A 25 -12.59 -17.49 1.58
N VAL A 26 -11.88 -18.58 1.74
CA VAL A 26 -10.85 -18.75 2.79
C VAL A 26 -9.50 -19.05 2.15
N ALA A 27 -8.44 -18.59 2.79
CA ALA A 27 -7.06 -18.87 2.39
C ALA A 27 -6.24 -19.40 3.55
N THR A 28 -5.23 -20.22 3.23
CA THR A 28 -4.24 -20.68 4.22
C THR A 28 -3.12 -19.67 4.32
N THR A 29 -2.68 -19.34 5.54
CA THR A 29 -1.75 -18.24 5.80
C THR A 29 -0.35 -18.69 6.23
N PHE A 30 -0.02 -19.99 6.27
CA PHE A 30 1.33 -20.46 6.60
C PHE A 30 2.35 -20.11 5.51
N SER A 31 3.60 -19.80 5.90
CA SER A 31 4.71 -19.59 4.96
C SER A 31 5.35 -20.92 4.54
N ALA A 32 6.33 -20.88 3.63
CA ALA A 32 7.04 -22.08 3.18
C ALA A 32 7.85 -22.77 4.31
N THR A 33 8.12 -22.09 5.42
CA THR A 33 8.98 -22.56 6.50
C THR A 33 8.34 -22.52 7.88
N ASN A 34 7.23 -21.78 8.07
CA ASN A 34 6.64 -21.54 9.39
C ASN A 34 5.12 -21.68 9.34
N GLY A 35 4.54 -22.25 10.39
CA GLY A 35 3.09 -22.32 10.58
C GLY A 35 2.44 -20.93 10.72
N VAL A 36 3.17 -19.95 11.24
CA VAL A 36 2.78 -18.54 11.30
C VAL A 36 3.64 -17.77 10.31
N THR A 37 2.99 -17.14 9.32
CA THR A 37 3.67 -16.31 8.31
C THR A 37 4.00 -14.94 8.88
N ASP A 38 4.97 -14.24 8.27
CA ASP A 38 5.17 -12.80 8.44
C ASP A 38 4.66 -12.02 7.22
N SER A 39 4.65 -10.69 7.28
CA SER A 39 4.16 -9.83 6.20
C SER A 39 4.95 -10.01 4.90
N ALA A 40 6.25 -10.30 4.97
CA ALA A 40 7.08 -10.48 3.78
C ALA A 40 6.68 -11.74 3.00
N ALA A 41 6.59 -12.87 3.69
CA ALA A 41 6.18 -14.14 3.07
C ALA A 41 4.71 -14.14 2.65
N ALA A 42 3.82 -13.51 3.45
CA ALA A 42 2.40 -13.39 3.11
C ALA A 42 2.19 -12.47 1.90
N GLY A 43 2.84 -11.30 1.89
CA GLY A 43 2.82 -10.37 0.76
C GLY A 43 3.37 -10.99 -0.52
N THR A 44 4.49 -11.73 -0.42
CA THR A 44 5.05 -12.48 -1.56
C THR A 44 4.08 -13.53 -2.08
N ALA A 45 3.43 -14.30 -1.19
CA ALA A 45 2.45 -15.28 -1.61
C ALA A 45 1.22 -14.63 -2.30
N LEU A 46 0.73 -13.51 -1.77
CA LEU A 46 -0.37 -12.75 -2.35
C LEU A 46 0.01 -12.17 -3.72
N ALA A 47 1.20 -11.58 -3.82
CA ALA A 47 1.66 -10.88 -5.03
C ALA A 47 2.04 -11.84 -6.17
N THR A 48 2.57 -13.04 -5.86
CA THR A 48 3.23 -13.91 -6.83
C THR A 48 2.62 -15.30 -6.97
N GLY A 49 1.75 -15.71 -6.03
CA GLY A 49 1.25 -17.10 -5.93
C GLY A 49 2.26 -18.09 -5.36
N ASN A 50 3.45 -17.63 -4.92
CA ASN A 50 4.52 -18.49 -4.40
C ASN A 50 4.72 -18.28 -2.90
N LYS A 51 4.68 -19.36 -2.13
CA LYS A 51 5.07 -19.31 -0.71
C LYS A 51 6.59 -19.27 -0.57
N THR A 52 7.06 -18.38 0.29
CA THR A 52 8.48 -18.22 0.59
C THR A 52 8.77 -18.31 2.10
N LYS A 53 10.02 -18.14 2.48
CA LYS A 53 10.49 -18.11 3.87
C LYS A 53 10.08 -16.78 4.52
N ASN A 54 9.75 -16.79 5.82
CA ASN A 54 9.53 -15.56 6.59
C ASN A 54 10.73 -14.60 6.43
N GLY A 55 10.42 -13.32 6.22
CA GLY A 55 11.41 -12.27 5.97
C GLY A 55 11.80 -12.08 4.52
N ALA A 56 11.49 -12.99 3.61
CA ALA A 56 11.82 -12.91 2.19
C ALA A 56 10.75 -12.17 1.38
N ILE A 57 11.16 -11.33 0.46
CA ILE A 57 10.32 -10.48 -0.40
C ILE A 57 10.59 -10.80 -1.87
N GLY A 58 9.56 -11.21 -2.61
CA GLY A 58 9.64 -11.40 -4.06
C GLY A 58 10.66 -12.44 -4.53
N VAL A 59 11.14 -13.31 -3.64
CA VAL A 59 12.06 -14.41 -3.96
C VAL A 59 11.52 -15.73 -3.42
N LEU A 60 11.98 -16.85 -3.98
CA LEU A 60 11.66 -18.18 -3.48
C LEU A 60 12.33 -18.45 -2.12
N LYS A 61 12.01 -19.61 -1.52
CA LYS A 61 12.55 -20.01 -0.21
C LYS A 61 14.08 -20.16 -0.14
N ASP A 62 14.76 -20.19 -1.29
CA ASP A 62 16.23 -20.16 -1.41
C ASP A 62 16.82 -18.78 -1.13
N LEU A 63 15.99 -17.73 -1.06
CA LEU A 63 16.34 -16.32 -0.83
C LEU A 63 17.09 -15.65 -2.01
N GLU A 64 17.18 -16.31 -3.15
CA GLU A 64 17.94 -15.87 -4.32
C GLU A 64 17.10 -15.81 -5.61
N THR A 65 16.23 -16.80 -5.84
CA THR A 65 15.45 -16.88 -7.08
C THR A 65 14.30 -15.86 -7.07
N PRO A 66 14.33 -14.82 -7.93
CA PRO A 66 13.27 -13.82 -7.98
C PRO A 66 11.99 -14.39 -8.59
N VAL A 67 10.84 -13.89 -8.14
CA VAL A 67 9.52 -14.22 -8.69
C VAL A 67 8.74 -12.95 -8.99
N ASN A 68 8.21 -12.85 -10.21
CA ASN A 68 7.44 -11.70 -10.63
C ASN A 68 6.06 -11.66 -9.95
N SER A 69 5.68 -10.48 -9.51
CA SER A 69 4.35 -10.23 -8.97
C SER A 69 3.32 -10.00 -10.08
N ILE A 70 2.03 -10.11 -9.71
CA ILE A 70 0.92 -9.71 -10.59
C ILE A 70 1.03 -8.23 -11.01
N ALA A 71 1.59 -7.36 -10.17
CA ALA A 71 1.83 -5.96 -10.50
C ALA A 71 2.86 -5.80 -11.64
N VAL A 72 3.96 -6.58 -11.60
CA VAL A 72 4.95 -6.62 -12.68
C VAL A 72 4.34 -7.18 -13.96
N TRP A 73 3.52 -8.22 -13.87
CA TRP A 73 2.81 -8.75 -15.06
C TRP A 73 1.84 -7.74 -15.64
N ALA A 74 1.08 -7.03 -14.82
CA ALA A 74 0.20 -5.96 -15.27
C ALA A 74 0.99 -4.85 -15.99
N LYS A 75 2.13 -4.42 -15.41
CA LYS A 75 3.02 -3.42 -16.04
C LYS A 75 3.51 -3.90 -17.41
N ASN A 76 3.98 -5.13 -17.50
CA ASN A 76 4.45 -5.73 -18.75
C ASN A 76 3.33 -5.89 -19.81
N ALA A 77 2.09 -6.07 -19.37
CA ALA A 77 0.92 -6.08 -20.24
C ALA A 77 0.48 -4.67 -20.66
N GLY A 78 1.17 -3.63 -20.19
CA GLY A 78 0.94 -2.24 -20.54
C GLY A 78 -0.15 -1.54 -19.71
N TYR A 79 -0.56 -2.14 -18.59
CA TYR A 79 -1.41 -1.46 -17.61
C TYR A 79 -0.61 -0.41 -16.84
N ARG A 80 -1.29 0.61 -16.34
CA ARG A 80 -0.71 1.48 -15.32
C ARG A 80 -0.75 0.77 -13.97
N VAL A 81 0.27 0.98 -13.15
CA VAL A 81 0.40 0.24 -11.89
C VAL A 81 0.61 1.19 -10.73
N GLY A 82 -0.13 0.96 -9.64
CA GLY A 82 0.03 1.65 -8.37
C GLY A 82 0.20 0.67 -7.21
N VAL A 83 1.04 1.06 -6.26
CA VAL A 83 1.21 0.37 -4.97
C VAL A 83 1.12 1.40 -3.86
N ALA A 84 0.19 1.19 -2.94
CA ALA A 84 -0.16 2.15 -1.90
C ALA A 84 -0.34 1.48 -0.55
N THR A 85 0.01 2.17 0.52
CA THR A 85 -0.04 1.63 1.88
C THR A 85 -0.21 2.73 2.91
N SER A 86 -0.67 2.38 4.11
CA SER A 86 -0.67 3.26 5.29
C SER A 86 0.63 3.21 6.09
N VAL A 87 1.58 2.33 5.71
CA VAL A 87 2.93 2.25 6.30
C VAL A 87 3.98 2.82 5.32
N SER A 88 5.28 2.60 5.54
CA SER A 88 6.31 3.05 4.62
C SER A 88 6.23 2.32 3.27
N VAL A 89 6.60 3.00 2.19
CA VAL A 89 6.53 2.40 0.84
C VAL A 89 7.47 1.22 0.66
N ASP A 90 8.55 1.16 1.44
CA ASP A 90 9.56 0.10 1.48
C ASP A 90 9.28 -0.96 2.56
N HIS A 91 8.09 -0.92 3.20
CA HIS A 91 7.65 -1.98 4.10
C HIS A 91 7.38 -3.29 3.34
N ALA A 92 7.39 -4.41 4.06
CA ALA A 92 7.40 -5.75 3.48
C ALA A 92 6.23 -6.05 2.53
N THR A 93 5.01 -5.66 2.88
CA THR A 93 3.82 -5.97 2.07
C THR A 93 3.79 -5.21 0.75
N PRO A 94 3.91 -3.86 0.70
CA PRO A 94 3.99 -3.15 -0.57
C PRO A 94 5.22 -3.58 -1.38
N ALA A 95 6.37 -3.80 -0.72
CA ALA A 95 7.60 -4.24 -1.37
C ALA A 95 7.45 -5.58 -2.11
N ALA A 96 6.63 -6.49 -1.62
CA ALA A 96 6.40 -7.79 -2.27
C ALA A 96 5.81 -7.67 -3.70
N PHE A 97 5.23 -6.51 -4.05
CA PHE A 97 4.69 -6.27 -5.37
C PHE A 97 5.72 -5.74 -6.38
N TYR A 98 6.89 -5.24 -5.91
CA TYR A 98 7.87 -4.63 -6.80
C TYR A 98 9.33 -5.02 -6.52
N ALA A 99 9.67 -5.56 -5.34
CA ALA A 99 11.04 -5.79 -4.90
C ALA A 99 11.42 -7.27 -4.80
N HIS A 100 12.74 -7.52 -4.82
CA HIS A 100 13.32 -8.84 -4.66
C HIS A 100 14.42 -8.79 -3.59
N ALA A 101 14.13 -9.24 -2.38
CA ALA A 101 15.07 -9.18 -1.26
C ALA A 101 14.99 -10.43 -0.39
N GLY A 102 16.12 -11.03 -0.08
CA GLY A 102 16.22 -12.14 0.89
C GLY A 102 15.91 -11.73 2.33
N SER A 103 15.84 -10.41 2.60
CA SER A 103 15.51 -9.85 3.91
C SER A 103 14.67 -8.58 3.80
N ARG A 104 13.52 -8.56 4.47
CA ARG A 104 12.63 -7.40 4.60
C ARG A 104 13.27 -6.17 5.27
N SER A 105 14.40 -6.36 5.94
CA SER A 105 15.13 -5.27 6.60
C SER A 105 16.11 -4.54 5.66
N SER A 106 16.22 -4.95 4.41
CA SER A 106 17.07 -4.32 3.40
C SER A 106 16.43 -3.08 2.79
N TYR A 107 15.93 -2.16 3.61
CA TYR A 107 15.06 -1.04 3.20
C TYR A 107 15.61 -0.20 2.07
N TYR A 108 16.90 0.16 2.11
CA TYR A 108 17.52 0.94 1.05
C TYR A 108 17.51 0.21 -0.31
N ASN A 109 17.83 -1.09 -0.33
CA ASN A 109 17.79 -1.88 -1.56
C ASN A 109 16.36 -2.06 -2.06
N ILE A 110 15.42 -2.33 -1.15
CA ILE A 110 13.99 -2.39 -1.48
C ILE A 110 13.52 -1.05 -2.10
N GLY A 111 13.95 0.08 -1.54
CA GLY A 111 13.65 1.40 -2.10
C GLY A 111 14.24 1.62 -3.50
N LYS A 112 15.39 1.02 -3.84
CA LYS A 112 15.94 1.04 -5.21
C LYS A 112 15.10 0.22 -6.18
N ASP A 113 14.66 -0.97 -5.76
CA ASP A 113 13.83 -1.85 -6.58
C ASP A 113 12.52 -1.17 -7.02
N LEU A 114 12.01 -0.22 -6.22
CA LEU A 114 10.87 0.62 -6.58
C LEU A 114 11.10 1.34 -7.93
N TYR A 115 12.29 1.87 -8.14
CA TYR A 115 12.64 2.57 -9.39
C TYR A 115 12.87 1.60 -10.55
N GLU A 116 13.42 0.42 -10.27
CA GLU A 116 13.63 -0.64 -11.27
C GLU A 116 12.29 -1.20 -11.77
N ALA A 117 11.32 -1.41 -10.87
CA ALA A 117 9.97 -1.82 -11.24
C ALA A 117 9.23 -0.75 -12.07
N GLY A 118 9.54 0.53 -11.85
CA GLY A 118 9.11 1.63 -12.67
C GLY A 118 7.59 1.83 -12.74
N PHE A 119 6.86 1.48 -11.67
CA PHE A 119 5.40 1.66 -11.63
C PHE A 119 5.00 3.14 -11.67
N ASP A 120 3.76 3.42 -11.98
CA ASP A 120 3.30 4.78 -12.25
C ASP A 120 2.97 5.57 -10.99
N PHE A 121 2.58 4.87 -9.90
CA PHE A 121 2.17 5.49 -8.65
C PHE A 121 2.62 4.68 -7.44
N TYR A 122 3.23 5.36 -6.48
CA TYR A 122 3.49 4.81 -5.15
C TYR A 122 2.94 5.76 -4.09
N ALA A 123 2.46 5.22 -2.97
CA ALA A 123 2.06 6.04 -1.84
C ALA A 123 2.29 5.31 -0.50
N GLY A 124 2.66 6.07 0.51
CA GLY A 124 2.85 5.61 1.87
C GLY A 124 3.33 6.72 2.79
N SER A 125 3.84 6.36 3.95
CA SER A 125 4.34 7.36 4.90
C SER A 125 5.62 8.04 4.42
N ASP A 126 6.64 7.26 4.10
CA ASP A 126 7.95 7.72 3.63
C ASP A 126 8.85 6.51 3.27
N PHE A 127 10.16 6.71 3.08
CA PHE A 127 11.19 5.67 3.11
C PHE A 127 11.76 5.50 4.52
N LEU A 128 11.98 4.26 4.96
CA LEU A 128 12.58 3.99 6.28
C LEU A 128 14.10 4.27 6.31
N ASP A 129 14.80 3.88 5.25
CA ASP A 129 16.22 4.15 5.12
C ASP A 129 16.54 4.76 3.75
N PRO A 130 16.35 6.09 3.58
CA PRO A 130 16.51 6.73 2.27
C PRO A 130 17.97 6.88 1.81
N THR A 131 18.97 6.60 2.63
CA THR A 131 20.39 6.89 2.33
C THR A 131 21.36 5.79 2.70
N ASP A 132 20.89 4.56 2.97
CA ASP A 132 21.72 3.48 3.53
C ASP A 132 22.53 3.96 4.75
N LYS A 133 21.82 4.54 5.72
CA LYS A 133 22.44 5.12 6.93
C LYS A 133 23.48 6.20 6.61
N GLY A 134 23.24 6.97 5.56
CA GLY A 134 24.13 8.05 5.11
C GLY A 134 25.30 7.62 4.26
N LYS A 135 25.33 6.37 3.76
CA LYS A 135 26.45 5.84 2.98
C LYS A 135 26.25 5.91 1.47
N SER A 136 25.01 6.09 1.04
CA SER A 136 24.62 6.01 -0.36
C SER A 136 23.83 7.22 -0.81
N GLU A 137 23.65 7.35 -2.13
CA GLU A 137 22.78 8.36 -2.72
C GLU A 137 21.37 8.30 -2.15
N SER A 138 20.74 9.47 -1.97
CA SER A 138 19.38 9.55 -1.45
C SER A 138 18.36 8.94 -2.42
N LEU A 139 17.47 8.10 -1.90
CA LEU A 139 16.33 7.60 -2.67
C LEU A 139 15.43 8.74 -3.20
N TYR A 140 15.39 9.90 -2.55
CA TYR A 140 14.65 11.06 -3.07
C TYR A 140 15.29 11.63 -4.35
N ASP A 141 16.62 11.74 -4.38
CA ASP A 141 17.36 12.19 -5.56
C ASP A 141 17.23 11.16 -6.71
N MET A 142 17.25 9.87 -6.36
CA MET A 142 17.00 8.80 -7.33
C MET A 142 15.57 8.86 -7.89
N ALA A 143 14.57 9.25 -7.09
CA ALA A 143 13.20 9.42 -7.58
C ALA A 143 13.13 10.43 -8.71
N GLU A 144 13.73 11.62 -8.52
CA GLU A 144 13.77 12.66 -9.54
C GLU A 144 14.48 12.19 -10.81
N LYS A 145 15.64 11.52 -10.68
CA LYS A 145 16.39 10.95 -11.81
C LYS A 145 15.59 9.91 -12.61
N ASN A 146 14.69 9.18 -11.95
CA ASN A 146 13.82 8.18 -12.57
C ASN A 146 12.46 8.73 -13.03
N GLY A 147 12.30 10.07 -13.04
CA GLY A 147 11.11 10.75 -13.57
C GLY A 147 9.92 10.77 -12.61
N TYR A 148 10.15 10.49 -11.31
CA TYR A 148 9.09 10.60 -10.31
C TYR A 148 8.97 12.02 -9.78
N THR A 149 7.74 12.48 -9.68
CA THR A 149 7.38 13.68 -8.92
C THR A 149 7.00 13.26 -7.50
N ILE A 150 7.70 13.79 -6.50
CA ILE A 150 7.35 13.56 -5.10
C ILE A 150 6.35 14.63 -4.65
N ALA A 151 5.24 14.18 -4.07
CA ALA A 151 4.25 15.03 -3.40
C ALA A 151 4.18 14.67 -1.90
N ARG A 152 4.07 15.71 -1.03
CA ARG A 152 3.94 15.52 0.41
C ARG A 152 2.59 16.03 0.91
N GLY A 153 1.69 15.07 1.21
CA GLY A 153 0.31 15.33 1.59
C GLY A 153 -0.62 15.64 0.41
N TYR A 154 -1.91 15.52 0.67
CA TYR A 154 -2.94 15.63 -0.36
C TYR A 154 -2.94 16.97 -1.10
N LYS A 155 -2.72 18.09 -0.38
CA LYS A 155 -2.69 19.42 -1.00
C LYS A 155 -1.54 19.60 -2.00
N ASP A 156 -0.39 19.02 -1.73
CA ASP A 156 0.77 19.08 -2.61
C ASP A 156 0.57 18.14 -3.81
N TYR A 157 0.00 16.96 -3.57
CA TYR A 157 -0.42 16.06 -4.64
C TYR A 157 -1.34 16.76 -5.66
N MET A 158 -2.37 17.44 -5.20
CA MET A 158 -3.32 18.15 -6.08
C MET A 158 -2.68 19.23 -6.96
N LYS A 159 -1.58 19.85 -6.51
CA LYS A 159 -0.83 20.83 -7.30
C LYS A 159 0.03 20.18 -8.37
N LYS A 160 0.55 18.97 -8.11
CA LYS A 160 1.58 18.32 -8.92
C LYS A 160 1.03 17.25 -9.86
N CYS A 161 -0.02 16.54 -9.47
CA CYS A 161 -0.49 15.32 -10.13
C CYS A 161 -0.79 15.50 -11.64
N LYS A 162 -1.30 16.67 -12.06
CA LYS A 162 -1.64 16.92 -13.47
C LYS A 162 -0.42 16.91 -14.39
N LYS A 163 0.75 17.35 -13.91
CA LYS A 163 1.98 17.46 -14.70
C LYS A 163 2.92 16.28 -14.55
N ALA A 164 2.74 15.48 -13.50
CA ALA A 164 3.61 14.36 -13.22
C ALA A 164 3.34 13.18 -14.18
N GLU A 165 4.39 12.55 -14.68
CA GLU A 165 4.32 11.30 -15.45
C GLU A 165 4.27 10.09 -14.52
N LYS A 166 5.09 10.12 -13.46
CA LYS A 166 5.10 9.15 -12.36
C LYS A 166 5.03 9.88 -11.03
N MET A 167 4.42 9.29 -10.03
CA MET A 167 4.15 9.96 -8.75
C MET A 167 4.56 9.09 -7.56
N ILE A 168 5.19 9.72 -6.57
CA ILE A 168 5.29 9.16 -5.21
C ILE A 168 4.58 10.13 -4.28
N LEU A 169 3.55 9.66 -3.59
CA LEU A 169 2.79 10.42 -2.61
C LEU A 169 3.19 9.98 -1.20
N PHE A 170 3.92 10.84 -0.49
CA PHE A 170 4.23 10.66 0.92
C PHE A 170 3.32 11.48 1.83
N GLN A 171 3.29 11.13 3.11
CA GLN A 171 2.66 11.96 4.12
C GLN A 171 3.30 13.35 4.20
N PRO A 172 2.62 14.36 4.82
CA PRO A 172 3.21 15.67 5.02
C PRO A 172 4.56 15.60 5.75
N GLU A 173 5.49 16.46 5.39
CA GLU A 173 6.85 16.48 5.96
C GLU A 173 6.84 16.54 7.50
N ALA A 174 5.95 17.34 8.09
CA ALA A 174 5.83 17.45 9.54
C ALA A 174 5.40 16.13 10.21
N ALA A 175 4.62 15.29 9.52
CA ALA A 175 4.26 13.96 10.02
C ALA A 175 5.43 12.98 9.87
N SER A 176 6.15 13.01 8.73
CA SER A 176 7.36 12.19 8.51
C SER A 176 8.48 12.49 9.52
N GLN A 177 8.57 13.72 10.00
CA GLN A 177 9.54 14.09 11.04
C GLN A 177 9.19 13.50 12.43
N ILE A 178 7.91 13.20 12.66
CA ILE A 178 7.45 12.56 13.90
C ILE A 178 7.59 11.06 13.79
N ASP A 179 7.00 10.47 12.74
CA ASP A 179 7.09 9.04 12.45
C ASP A 179 7.13 8.82 10.93
N ARG A 180 8.21 8.24 10.48
CA ARG A 180 8.45 7.90 9.07
C ARG A 180 7.89 6.53 8.71
N SER A 181 7.65 5.69 9.70
CA SER A 181 7.30 4.28 9.50
C SER A 181 5.84 4.08 9.06
N SER A 182 4.97 5.02 9.40
CA SER A 182 3.55 4.97 9.02
C SER A 182 2.91 6.36 8.98
N ILE A 183 1.76 6.47 8.30
CA ILE A 183 0.88 7.63 8.52
C ILE A 183 0.29 7.55 9.93
N PRO A 184 -0.16 8.66 10.54
CA PRO A 184 -0.76 8.64 11.87
C PRO A 184 -1.94 7.66 11.98
N TYR A 185 -2.12 7.02 13.13
CA TYR A 185 -3.29 6.19 13.39
C TYR A 185 -4.60 6.97 13.15
N ALA A 186 -5.60 6.30 12.60
CA ALA A 186 -6.88 6.94 12.26
C ALA A 186 -7.54 7.64 13.46
N ILE A 187 -7.37 7.07 14.67
CA ILE A 187 -7.87 7.64 15.92
C ILE A 187 -7.17 8.96 16.32
N ASP A 188 -5.90 9.14 15.94
CA ASP A 188 -5.06 10.31 16.30
C ASP A 188 -4.87 11.28 15.12
N ARG A 189 -5.37 10.94 13.95
CA ARG A 189 -5.13 11.66 12.70
C ARG A 189 -5.71 13.07 12.72
N LYS A 190 -4.90 14.03 12.30
CA LYS A 190 -5.31 15.42 12.08
C LYS A 190 -5.91 15.58 10.67
N LYS A 191 -6.72 16.60 10.47
CA LYS A 191 -7.31 16.93 9.15
C LYS A 191 -6.29 17.24 8.04
N THR A 192 -5.04 17.49 8.41
CA THR A 192 -3.94 17.77 7.48
C THR A 192 -3.16 16.54 7.08
N ASP A 193 -3.30 15.45 7.82
CA ASP A 193 -2.60 14.20 7.58
C ASP A 193 -3.29 13.41 6.46
N LEU A 194 -2.56 12.54 5.79
CA LEU A 194 -3.15 11.62 4.81
C LEU A 194 -3.97 10.54 5.51
N SER A 195 -5.10 10.20 4.91
CA SER A 195 -5.86 8.98 5.20
C SER A 195 -5.60 7.94 4.12
N LEU A 196 -5.92 6.68 4.39
CA LEU A 196 -5.88 5.64 3.37
C LEU A 196 -6.91 5.92 2.26
N GLN A 197 -8.04 6.56 2.60
CA GLN A 197 -9.01 7.07 1.63
C GLN A 197 -8.41 8.10 0.68
N ASP A 198 -7.66 9.11 1.20
CA ASP A 198 -6.98 10.12 0.36
C ASP A 198 -5.95 9.48 -0.56
N ILE A 199 -5.18 8.54 -0.05
CA ILE A 199 -4.18 7.79 -0.81
C ILE A 199 -4.85 7.00 -1.93
N THR A 200 -5.92 6.26 -1.65
CA THR A 200 -6.66 5.45 -2.63
C THR A 200 -7.29 6.32 -3.70
N ARG A 201 -7.92 7.42 -3.32
CA ARG A 201 -8.49 8.41 -4.25
C ARG A 201 -7.43 9.02 -5.15
N SER A 202 -6.28 9.38 -4.57
CA SER A 202 -5.14 9.91 -5.33
C SER A 202 -4.61 8.89 -6.33
N ALA A 203 -4.47 7.63 -5.92
CA ALA A 203 -3.99 6.54 -6.78
C ALA A 203 -4.94 6.33 -7.97
N ILE A 204 -6.24 6.16 -7.73
CA ILE A 204 -7.23 5.95 -8.81
C ILE A 204 -7.23 7.14 -9.75
N ASN A 205 -7.32 8.38 -9.23
CA ASN A 205 -7.30 9.59 -10.05
C ASN A 205 -6.02 9.73 -10.89
N PHE A 206 -4.87 9.32 -10.35
CA PHE A 206 -3.61 9.38 -11.07
C PHE A 206 -3.50 8.31 -12.14
N LEU A 207 -3.90 7.08 -11.82
CA LEU A 207 -3.82 5.94 -12.73
C LEU A 207 -4.84 6.02 -13.87
N THR A 208 -5.91 6.79 -13.70
CA THR A 208 -6.98 6.96 -14.70
C THR A 208 -6.89 8.26 -15.51
N LYS A 209 -5.91 9.13 -15.30
CA LYS A 209 -5.89 10.48 -15.89
C LYS A 209 -5.71 10.54 -17.42
N ASP A 210 -5.09 9.57 -18.06
CA ASP A 210 -4.78 9.58 -19.50
C ASP A 210 -5.12 8.20 -20.10
N GLN A 211 -6.40 7.90 -20.22
CA GLN A 211 -6.85 6.52 -20.35
C GLN A 211 -7.07 6.02 -21.77
N ASP A 212 -6.17 5.16 -22.23
CA ASP A 212 -6.49 4.15 -23.23
C ASP A 212 -6.31 2.70 -22.67
N LYS A 213 -5.83 2.56 -21.42
CA LYS A 213 -5.49 1.25 -20.82
C LYS A 213 -5.96 1.17 -19.39
N GLY A 214 -6.29 -0.02 -18.94
CA GLY A 214 -6.65 -0.30 -17.55
C GLY A 214 -5.48 -0.10 -16.57
N PHE A 215 -5.75 -0.26 -15.29
CA PHE A 215 -4.73 -0.17 -14.25
C PHE A 215 -4.82 -1.34 -13.27
N PHE A 216 -3.72 -1.59 -12.59
CA PHE A 216 -3.63 -2.43 -11.39
C PHE A 216 -3.30 -1.52 -10.20
N LEU A 217 -4.02 -1.68 -9.10
CA LEU A 217 -3.76 -0.94 -7.87
C LEU A 217 -3.80 -1.90 -6.68
N MET A 218 -2.72 -1.94 -5.91
CA MET A 218 -2.68 -2.56 -4.59
C MET A 218 -2.78 -1.47 -3.52
N VAL A 219 -3.63 -1.69 -2.51
CA VAL A 219 -3.78 -0.80 -1.35
C VAL A 219 -3.73 -1.62 -0.07
N GLU A 220 -2.90 -1.20 0.90
CA GLU A 220 -2.74 -1.88 2.18
C GLU A 220 -3.15 -0.99 3.36
N GLY A 221 -4.01 -1.52 4.22
CA GLY A 221 -4.27 -0.99 5.57
C GLY A 221 -3.28 -1.60 6.59
N GLY A 222 -1.98 -1.30 6.43
CA GLY A 222 -0.90 -1.97 7.18
C GLY A 222 -0.92 -1.74 8.68
N LYS A 223 -1.60 -0.70 9.15
CA LYS A 223 -1.68 -0.37 10.58
C LYS A 223 -2.73 -1.17 11.36
N ILE A 224 -3.61 -1.89 10.68
CA ILE A 224 -4.52 -2.86 11.34
C ILE A 224 -3.70 -3.91 12.08
N ASP A 225 -2.69 -4.48 11.41
CA ASP A 225 -1.76 -5.45 11.99
C ASP A 225 -1.01 -4.89 13.22
N TRP A 226 -0.49 -3.67 13.11
CA TRP A 226 0.25 -3.04 14.20
C TRP A 226 -0.61 -2.77 15.45
N ALA A 227 -1.85 -2.33 15.26
CA ALA A 227 -2.79 -2.15 16.36
C ALA A 227 -3.17 -3.50 17.01
N CYS A 228 -3.32 -4.56 16.20
CA CYS A 228 -3.52 -5.92 16.69
C CYS A 228 -2.32 -6.42 17.51
N HIS A 229 -1.09 -6.20 17.05
CA HIS A 229 0.13 -6.53 17.80
C HIS A 229 0.23 -5.79 19.13
N ALA A 230 -0.23 -4.54 19.18
CA ALA A 230 -0.31 -3.76 20.41
C ALA A 230 -1.46 -4.18 21.36
N ASN A 231 -2.34 -5.09 20.93
CA ASN A 231 -3.57 -5.46 21.60
C ASN A 231 -4.48 -4.25 21.90
N ASP A 232 -4.45 -3.24 21.02
CA ASP A 232 -5.28 -2.04 21.11
C ASP A 232 -6.53 -2.20 20.24
N ALA A 233 -7.62 -2.65 20.85
CA ALA A 233 -8.87 -2.90 20.14
C ALA A 233 -9.50 -1.63 19.57
N ALA A 234 -9.44 -0.50 20.28
CA ALA A 234 -10.03 0.76 19.81
C ALA A 234 -9.30 1.24 18.53
N THR A 235 -7.98 1.28 18.56
CA THR A 235 -7.16 1.65 17.40
C THR A 235 -7.38 0.66 16.25
N THR A 236 -7.44 -0.65 16.52
CA THR A 236 -7.72 -1.67 15.49
C THR A 236 -9.04 -1.39 14.78
N PHE A 237 -10.10 -1.07 15.52
CA PHE A 237 -11.41 -0.76 14.91
C PHE A 237 -11.37 0.52 14.06
N HIS A 238 -10.65 1.54 14.50
CA HIS A 238 -10.47 2.76 13.71
C HIS A 238 -9.67 2.50 12.41
N GLU A 239 -8.63 1.68 12.44
CA GLU A 239 -7.88 1.32 11.25
C GLU A 239 -8.71 0.46 10.27
N VAL A 240 -9.54 -0.46 10.76
CA VAL A 240 -10.49 -1.22 9.93
C VAL A 240 -11.52 -0.29 9.27
N MET A 241 -12.02 0.72 9.99
CA MET A 241 -12.92 1.72 9.41
C MET A 241 -12.22 2.60 8.37
N ASP A 242 -10.95 2.97 8.58
CA ASP A 242 -10.14 3.72 7.60
C ASP A 242 -9.92 2.90 6.31
N MET A 243 -9.70 1.58 6.45
CA MET A 243 -9.65 0.67 5.30
C MET A 243 -11.00 0.62 4.57
N ASP A 244 -12.13 0.54 5.30
CA ASP A 244 -13.46 0.54 4.68
C ASP A 244 -13.75 1.85 3.91
N GLU A 245 -13.29 3.00 4.41
CA GLU A 245 -13.39 4.27 3.68
C GLU A 245 -12.54 4.25 2.38
N ALA A 246 -11.39 3.60 2.39
CA ALA A 246 -10.60 3.39 1.17
C ALA A 246 -11.30 2.45 0.19
N VAL A 247 -11.91 1.36 0.69
CA VAL A 247 -12.72 0.44 -0.13
C VAL A 247 -13.92 1.15 -0.76
N LYS A 248 -14.56 2.08 -0.06
CA LYS A 248 -15.65 2.88 -0.63
C LYS A 248 -15.20 3.68 -1.85
N VAL A 249 -14.00 4.24 -1.83
CA VAL A 249 -13.45 4.96 -2.99
C VAL A 249 -13.29 4.02 -4.19
N ALA A 250 -12.78 2.81 -3.96
CA ALA A 250 -12.67 1.80 -5.03
C ALA A 250 -14.07 1.37 -5.52
N TYR A 251 -15.02 1.23 -4.62
CA TYR A 251 -16.40 0.87 -4.95
C TYR A 251 -17.13 1.98 -5.71
N GLU A 252 -16.87 3.26 -5.41
CA GLU A 252 -17.36 4.40 -6.20
C GLU A 252 -16.89 4.31 -7.65
N PHE A 253 -15.62 3.94 -7.87
CA PHE A 253 -15.08 3.70 -9.21
C PHE A 253 -15.74 2.49 -9.88
N TYR A 254 -15.82 1.35 -9.17
CA TYR A 254 -16.53 0.16 -9.65
C TYR A 254 -17.96 0.47 -10.09
N SER A 255 -18.70 1.28 -9.32
CA SER A 255 -20.08 1.62 -9.61
C SER A 255 -20.27 2.37 -10.94
N GLN A 256 -19.21 3.02 -11.44
CA GLN A 256 -19.17 3.70 -12.73
C GLN A 256 -18.64 2.80 -13.85
N HIS A 257 -17.92 1.73 -13.51
CA HIS A 257 -17.26 0.79 -14.44
C HIS A 257 -17.47 -0.68 -14.01
N PRO A 258 -18.74 -1.14 -13.83
CA PRO A 258 -19.01 -2.44 -13.18
C PRO A 258 -18.54 -3.64 -13.98
N ASP A 259 -18.56 -3.55 -15.31
CA ASP A 259 -18.19 -4.64 -16.21
C ASP A 259 -16.67 -4.74 -16.47
N GLU A 260 -15.89 -3.75 -16.00
CA GLU A 260 -14.47 -3.60 -16.28
C GLU A 260 -13.60 -3.57 -15.01
N THR A 261 -14.22 -3.66 -13.81
CA THR A 261 -13.51 -3.52 -12.55
C THR A 261 -13.66 -4.76 -11.68
N LEU A 262 -12.56 -5.27 -11.18
CA LEU A 262 -12.51 -6.32 -10.15
C LEU A 262 -11.91 -5.75 -8.86
N ILE A 263 -12.63 -5.87 -7.75
CA ILE A 263 -12.14 -5.55 -6.41
C ILE A 263 -11.96 -6.85 -5.63
N VAL A 264 -10.77 -7.06 -5.06
CA VAL A 264 -10.43 -8.18 -4.19
C VAL A 264 -9.94 -7.62 -2.85
N ILE A 265 -10.50 -8.11 -1.72
CA ILE A 265 -10.13 -7.68 -0.35
C ILE A 265 -9.81 -8.89 0.48
#